data_3bf9a43523e4215fec6bc11655433cde
#
_entry.id   3bf9a43523e4215fec6bc11655433cde
#
_cell.length_a   1.000
_cell.length_b   1.000
_cell.length_c   1.000
_cell.angle_alpha   90.00
_cell.angle_beta   90.00
_cell.angle_gamma   90.00
#
_symmetry.space_group_name_H-M   'P 1'
#
loop_
_entity.id
_entity.type
_entity.pdbx_description
1 polymer ?
#
loop_
_entity_poly.entity_id
_entity_poly.type
_entity_poly.pdbx_seq_one_letter_code
_entity_poly.pdbx_strand_id
1 'polypeptide(L)'
;MSSHLSSDIQIEGDLNCSTDLIFDGSIKGNITSKGSLTIGQNASVNGNLKAEKAVIEGKIVGNGDFNSCRLSPTSVISGSVNTVSLQMEEGASLEGQCKVGKARA
;
A
#
# COMPACT_ATOMS: atom_id res chain seq x y z
N MET A 1 16.05 -10.00 -2.27
CA MET A 1 16.39 -8.73 -2.87
C MET A 1 15.23 -7.82 -2.92
N SER A 2 15.40 -6.57 -2.62
CA SER A 2 14.31 -5.63 -2.64
C SER A 2 14.51 -4.58 -3.74
N SER A 3 13.42 -4.08 -4.26
CA SER A 3 13.43 -3.03 -5.25
C SER A 3 13.12 -1.70 -4.58
N HIS A 4 13.75 -0.66 -5.06
CA HIS A 4 13.56 0.65 -4.49
C HIS A 4 13.36 1.67 -5.61
N LEU A 5 12.20 2.33 -5.58
CA LEU A 5 11.86 3.36 -6.54
C LEU A 5 11.90 4.71 -5.87
N SER A 6 12.66 5.62 -6.46
CA SER A 6 12.87 6.92 -5.84
C SER A 6 11.71 7.86 -6.08
N SER A 7 11.74 9.02 -5.40
CA SER A 7 10.62 9.95 -5.41
C SER A 7 10.41 10.65 -6.75
N ASP A 8 11.37 10.58 -7.64
CA ASP A 8 11.24 11.21 -8.96
C ASP A 8 10.53 10.34 -9.97
N ILE A 9 10.16 9.14 -9.60
CA ILE A 9 9.58 8.18 -10.53
C ILE A 9 8.07 8.32 -10.57
N GLN A 10 7.53 8.37 -11.78
CA GLN A 10 6.09 8.33 -12.00
C GLN A 10 5.80 7.14 -12.89
N ILE A 11 4.86 6.32 -12.48
CA ILE A 11 4.49 5.11 -13.21
C ILE A 11 3.01 5.15 -13.51
N GLU A 12 2.67 4.84 -14.75
CA GLU A 12 1.29 4.65 -15.14
C GLU A 12 1.13 3.26 -15.71
N GLY A 13 0.12 2.54 -15.24
CA GLY A 13 -0.14 1.19 -15.71
C GLY A 13 0.03 0.20 -14.58
N ASP A 14 0.28 -1.06 -14.94
CA ASP A 14 0.37 -2.12 -13.97
C ASP A 14 1.82 -2.40 -13.60
N LEU A 15 2.04 -2.60 -12.32
CA LEU A 15 3.35 -2.95 -11.81
C LEU A 15 3.25 -4.27 -11.06
N ASN A 16 4.04 -5.25 -11.48
CA ASN A 16 4.10 -6.53 -10.79
C ASN A 16 5.49 -6.74 -10.23
N CYS A 17 5.52 -7.15 -8.99
CA CYS A 17 6.77 -7.40 -8.31
C CYS A 17 6.67 -8.69 -7.52
N SER A 18 7.69 -9.54 -7.61
CA SER A 18 7.67 -10.79 -6.88
C SER A 18 8.55 -10.78 -5.65
N THR A 19 9.21 -9.67 -5.38
CA THR A 19 10.02 -9.51 -4.18
C THR A 19 9.57 -8.27 -3.43
N ASP A 20 10.30 -7.90 -2.40
CA ASP A 20 9.95 -6.71 -1.64
C ASP A 20 10.16 -5.47 -2.47
N LEU A 21 9.25 -4.53 -2.34
CA LEU A 21 9.31 -3.30 -3.10
C LEU A 21 9.18 -2.10 -2.15
N ILE A 22 10.09 -1.17 -2.27
CA ILE A 22 10.01 0.10 -1.55
C ILE A 22 9.77 1.20 -2.58
N PHE A 23 8.72 1.96 -2.37
CA PHE A 23 8.29 2.91 -3.38
C PHE A 23 8.08 4.29 -2.77
N ASP A 24 8.73 5.29 -3.35
CA ASP A 24 8.63 6.67 -2.89
C ASP A 24 8.10 7.63 -3.94
N GLY A 25 7.75 7.17 -5.11
CA GLY A 25 7.29 8.05 -6.19
C GLY A 25 5.77 8.07 -6.33
N SER A 26 5.29 8.22 -7.55
CA SER A 26 3.87 8.26 -7.86
C SER A 26 3.48 7.15 -8.80
N ILE A 27 2.35 6.52 -8.52
CA ILE A 27 1.83 5.45 -9.37
C ILE A 27 0.35 5.69 -9.64
N LYS A 28 -0.02 5.55 -10.89
CA LYS A 28 -1.41 5.46 -11.31
C LYS A 28 -1.63 4.12 -11.96
N GLY A 29 -2.51 3.31 -11.38
CA GLY A 29 -2.80 2.00 -11.94
C GLY A 29 -2.78 0.95 -10.85
N ASN A 30 -2.36 -0.25 -11.22
CA ASN A 30 -2.40 -1.38 -10.30
C ASN A 30 -1.00 -1.81 -9.89
N ILE A 31 -0.85 -2.12 -8.62
CA ILE A 31 0.39 -2.69 -8.11
C ILE A 31 0.08 -4.04 -7.51
N THR A 32 0.86 -5.05 -7.91
CA THR A 32 0.76 -6.38 -7.35
C THR A 32 2.14 -6.79 -6.87
N SER A 33 2.22 -7.17 -5.61
CA SER A 33 3.48 -7.63 -5.05
C SER A 33 3.24 -8.92 -4.30
N LYS A 34 4.12 -9.89 -4.48
CA LYS A 34 4.03 -11.14 -3.74
C LYS A 34 4.83 -11.11 -2.45
N GLY A 35 5.58 -10.06 -2.25
CA GLY A 35 6.34 -9.89 -1.01
C GLY A 35 5.81 -8.71 -0.22
N SER A 36 6.71 -7.94 0.36
CA SER A 36 6.35 -6.77 1.14
C SER A 36 6.34 -5.54 0.27
N LEU A 37 5.35 -4.70 0.48
CA LEU A 37 5.26 -3.43 -0.22
C LEU A 37 5.35 -2.31 0.79
N THR A 38 6.29 -1.42 0.60
CA THR A 38 6.46 -0.25 1.46
C THR A 38 6.19 1.00 0.64
N ILE A 39 5.23 1.78 1.09
CA ILE A 39 4.91 3.06 0.46
C ILE A 39 5.48 4.15 1.33
N GLY A 40 6.48 4.85 0.82
CA GLY A 40 7.18 5.86 1.60
C GLY A 40 6.37 7.12 1.83
N GLN A 41 6.91 8.01 2.64
CA GLN A 41 6.18 9.22 3.03
C GLN A 41 5.90 10.16 1.87
N ASN A 42 6.74 10.12 0.86
CA ASN A 42 6.57 10.99 -0.31
C ASN A 42 5.82 10.30 -1.43
N ALA A 43 5.42 9.06 -1.22
CA ALA A 43 4.77 8.30 -2.25
C ALA A 43 3.29 8.61 -2.35
N SER A 44 2.78 8.47 -3.54
CA SER A 44 1.38 8.66 -3.85
C SER A 44 0.94 7.52 -4.73
N VAL A 45 -0.12 6.85 -4.36
CA VAL A 45 -0.63 5.74 -5.16
C VAL A 45 -2.09 6.00 -5.49
N ASN A 46 -2.41 5.88 -6.76
CA ASN A 46 -3.78 6.07 -7.22
C ASN A 46 -4.18 4.84 -8.01
N GLY A 47 -5.08 4.04 -7.47
CA GLY A 47 -5.54 2.82 -8.11
C GLY A 47 -5.62 1.68 -7.14
N ASN A 48 -5.29 0.47 -7.60
CA ASN A 48 -5.42 -0.72 -6.79
C ASN A 48 -4.06 -1.25 -6.36
N LEU A 49 -4.00 -1.70 -5.11
CA LEU A 49 -2.81 -2.30 -4.56
C LEU A 49 -3.13 -3.71 -4.09
N LYS A 50 -2.20 -4.60 -4.31
CA LYS A 50 -2.32 -5.96 -3.83
C LYS A 50 -0.97 -6.45 -3.37
N ALA A 51 -0.87 -6.90 -2.13
CA ALA A 51 0.39 -7.36 -1.58
C ALA A 51 0.15 -8.29 -0.41
N GLU A 52 1.17 -9.08 -0.10
CA GLU A 52 1.10 -9.91 1.11
C GLU A 52 1.22 -9.05 2.36
N LYS A 53 2.20 -8.17 2.37
CA LYS A 53 2.39 -7.26 3.48
C LYS A 53 2.54 -5.86 2.93
N ALA A 54 1.91 -4.92 3.58
CA ALA A 54 2.01 -3.53 3.17
C ALA A 54 2.32 -2.66 4.37
N VAL A 55 3.29 -1.78 4.19
CA VAL A 55 3.57 -0.72 5.15
C VAL A 55 3.33 0.58 4.43
N ILE A 56 2.38 1.35 4.92
CA ILE A 56 1.95 2.57 4.25
C ILE A 56 2.39 3.75 5.10
N GLU A 57 3.25 4.59 4.54
CA GLU A 57 3.67 5.82 5.19
C GLU A 57 3.26 7.05 4.41
N GLY A 58 2.76 6.84 3.21
CA GLY A 58 2.38 7.95 2.34
C GLY A 58 0.89 7.98 2.09
N LYS A 59 0.53 8.35 0.86
CA LYS A 59 -0.86 8.56 0.51
C LYS A 59 -1.32 7.53 -0.49
N ILE A 60 -2.50 6.98 -0.26
CA ILE A 60 -3.11 6.02 -1.17
C ILE A 60 -4.53 6.46 -1.46
N VAL A 61 -4.87 6.49 -2.75
CA VAL A 61 -6.23 6.75 -3.19
C VAL A 61 -6.68 5.57 -4.03
N GLY A 62 -7.74 4.90 -3.60
CA GLY A 62 -8.26 3.75 -4.33
C GLY A 62 -8.43 2.55 -3.42
N ASN A 63 -8.17 1.37 -3.97
CA ASN A 63 -8.41 0.13 -3.24
C ASN A 63 -7.11 -0.56 -2.88
N GLY A 64 -7.07 -1.13 -1.68
CA GLY A 64 -5.95 -1.93 -1.26
C GLY A 64 -6.41 -3.30 -0.81
N ASP A 65 -5.64 -4.31 -1.16
CA ASP A 65 -5.95 -5.69 -0.79
C ASP A 65 -4.66 -6.32 -0.28
N PHE A 66 -4.58 -6.53 1.02
CA PHE A 66 -3.37 -7.01 1.66
C PHE A 66 -3.68 -8.13 2.63
N ASN A 67 -2.69 -8.98 2.84
CA ASN A 67 -2.80 -9.95 3.91
C ASN A 67 -2.51 -9.30 5.26
N SER A 68 -1.45 -8.50 5.33
CA SER A 68 -1.13 -7.70 6.51
C SER A 68 -0.92 -6.26 6.08
N CYS A 69 -1.49 -5.34 6.81
CA CYS A 69 -1.36 -3.92 6.49
C CYS A 69 -0.95 -3.15 7.75
N ARG A 70 0.03 -2.30 7.61
CA ARG A 70 0.46 -1.45 8.70
C ARG A 70 0.42 -0.01 8.24
N LEU A 71 -0.27 0.82 8.99
CA LEU A 71 -0.41 2.23 8.67
C LEU A 71 0.41 3.04 9.65
N SER A 72 1.36 3.78 9.11
CA SER A 72 2.20 4.66 9.93
C SER A 72 1.47 5.94 10.27
N PRO A 73 1.95 6.70 11.25
CA PRO A 73 1.27 7.94 11.65
C PRO A 73 1.12 8.95 10.52
N THR A 74 1.98 8.90 9.51
CA THR A 74 1.91 9.84 8.40
C THR A 74 1.09 9.33 7.23
N SER A 75 0.49 8.14 7.35
CA SER A 75 -0.24 7.56 6.25
C SER A 75 -1.64 8.17 6.10
N VAL A 76 -2.07 8.28 4.86
CA VAL A 76 -3.43 8.72 4.54
C VAL A 76 -3.96 7.78 3.47
N ILE A 77 -5.10 7.18 3.74
CA ILE A 77 -5.73 6.28 2.79
C ILE A 77 -7.13 6.80 2.50
N SER A 78 -7.43 6.90 1.23
CA SER A 78 -8.76 7.32 0.79
C SER A 78 -9.31 6.23 -0.13
N GLY A 79 -10.42 5.62 0.25
CA GLY A 79 -11.03 4.56 -0.53
C GLY A 79 -11.30 3.33 0.30
N SER A 80 -11.02 2.16 -0.26
CA SER A 80 -11.31 0.90 0.41
C SER A 80 -10.04 0.09 0.66
N VAL A 81 -9.97 -0.50 1.83
CA VAL A 81 -8.86 -1.39 2.19
C VAL A 81 -9.43 -2.70 2.67
N ASN A 82 -8.94 -3.79 2.08
CA ASN A 82 -9.26 -5.14 2.54
C ASN A 82 -7.99 -5.79 3.04
N THR A 83 -8.01 -6.27 4.25
CA THR A 83 -6.82 -6.91 4.80
C THR A 83 -7.25 -7.95 5.82
N VAL A 84 -6.42 -8.96 6.02
CA VAL A 84 -6.68 -9.94 7.06
C VAL A 84 -6.27 -9.40 8.42
N SER A 85 -5.15 -8.69 8.46
CA SER A 85 -4.61 -8.14 9.70
C SER A 85 -4.26 -6.69 9.47
N LEU A 86 -4.74 -5.81 10.34
CA LEU A 86 -4.51 -4.39 10.20
C LEU A 86 -3.92 -3.83 11.49
N GLN A 87 -2.82 -3.10 11.35
CA GLN A 87 -2.24 -2.33 12.44
C GLN A 87 -2.26 -0.87 12.04
N MET A 88 -2.81 -0.05 12.91
CA MET A 88 -2.94 1.35 12.65
C MET A 88 -2.30 2.11 13.79
N GLU A 89 -1.32 2.93 13.48
CA GLU A 89 -0.65 3.69 14.50
C GLU A 89 -1.33 5.03 14.71
N GLU A 90 -1.10 5.63 15.87
CA GLU A 90 -1.68 6.92 16.18
C GLU A 90 -1.27 7.94 15.14
N GLY A 91 -2.23 8.70 14.65
CA GLY A 91 -1.96 9.71 13.64
C GLY A 91 -2.30 9.27 12.23
N ALA A 92 -2.45 7.98 12.00
CA ALA A 92 -2.82 7.49 10.68
C ALA A 92 -4.26 7.90 10.36
N SER A 93 -4.52 8.16 9.09
CA SER A 93 -5.84 8.56 8.63
C SER A 93 -6.37 7.57 7.62
N LEU A 94 -7.63 7.21 7.76
CA LEU A 94 -8.30 6.35 6.82
C LEU A 94 -9.65 6.94 6.52
N GLU A 95 -9.87 7.29 5.27
CA GLU A 95 -11.17 7.77 4.82
C GLU A 95 -11.77 6.77 3.87
N GLY A 96 -13.00 6.34 4.16
CA GLY A 96 -13.66 5.37 3.32
C GLY A 96 -13.93 4.10 4.11
N GLN A 97 -13.74 2.96 3.46
CA GLN A 97 -14.07 1.68 4.04
C GLN A 97 -12.81 0.86 4.31
N CYS A 98 -12.83 0.23 5.46
CA CYS A 98 -11.76 -0.68 5.81
C CYS A 98 -12.39 -2.00 6.26
N LYS A 99 -12.05 -3.07 5.58
CA LYS A 99 -12.50 -4.39 5.95
C LYS A 99 -11.32 -5.19 6.46
N VAL A 100 -11.42 -5.61 7.70
CA VAL A 100 -10.42 -6.48 8.28
C VAL A 100 -11.05 -7.85 8.40
N GLY A 101 -10.66 -8.75 7.51
CA GLY A 101 -11.20 -10.09 7.50
C GLY A 101 -10.42 -10.97 8.43
N LYS A 102 -10.98 -12.13 8.70
CA LYS A 102 -10.25 -13.13 9.44
C LYS A 102 -9.50 -13.99 8.48
N ALA A 103 -8.38 -14.48 8.92
CA ALA A 103 -7.69 -15.46 8.16
C ALA A 103 -8.64 -16.61 7.91
N ARG A 104 -8.68 -17.12 6.70
CA ARG A 104 -9.51 -18.22 6.45
C ARG A 104 -9.05 -19.37 7.14
N ALA A 105 -9.91 -20.00 7.68
CA ALA A 105 -9.55 -21.24 8.33
C ALA A 105 -9.42 -22.33 7.31
#